data_d120a2803600e39f598bd9c521d16ce7
#
_entry.id   d120a2803600e39f598bd9c521d16ce7
#
_cell.length_a   1.000
_cell.length_b   1.000
_cell.length_c   1.000
_cell.angle_alpha   90.00
_cell.angle_beta   90.00
_cell.angle_gamma   90.00
#
_symmetry.space_group_name_H-M   'P 1'
#
loop_
_entity.id
_entity.type
_entity.pdbx_description
1 polymer ?
#
loop_
_entity_poly.entity_id
_entity_poly.type
_entity_poly.pdbx_seq_one_letter_code
_entity_poly.pdbx_strand_id
1 'polypeptide(L)'
;MTLRRNVVTGALLHDIGKLIYRSLSGNDIKRRWRHQEIGALWAKEAGFPDDVVQIIRRHHFLRRNDPKYAELSPEALGDEKLSLVNTIYVVAHADSIAAGMERERVGGDGYFDPECMLSPVFKDVVLTGKEPVREKLVWKPKKATDYNYPKAESEVAAGISGLYRELWQELNGELMQDPAGIAEDTLLLLLQKYTFFVPEHTYVREELPDTSLYHHLKTTAAVAWCTYQYLVANGTCWEREDLRAAIGKEDEQRYLLVGGDLSGIQNFIYTLASKGALKTVRGRSFYLELLIEAIVSRLLAALDLPRACVVYASGGGLYLLAPNTDTAKETISFVQQEVNRWLYRQFGTGLYFSLVAEPITAAGLARGLGETWYRVGQKLSVEKERKWYREIKEDYATFFAPRPAENTCPICHQAGKELVPYPVEEEFLVCPFCAQMVRLGQVLPEVKVFYRLPAGEKVAPRASDLVLEVLGISYLFTREDYSGPAAGYYLVENPWSLLRPAAVPAWNFPTGSYFTCKELDDLVKKGMGAERIGV
;
A
#
# COMPACT_ATOMS: atom_id res chain seq x y z
N MET A 1 9.44 10.77 -19.74
CA MET A 1 8.96 9.82 -18.73
C MET A 1 8.86 8.44 -19.35
N THR A 2 9.00 7.36 -18.55
CA THR A 2 8.72 6.00 -19.05
C THR A 2 7.21 5.80 -19.21
N LEU A 3 6.78 4.92 -20.11
CA LEU A 3 5.37 4.59 -20.30
C LEU A 3 4.70 4.17 -18.97
N ARG A 4 5.38 3.35 -18.15
CA ARG A 4 4.92 2.97 -16.81
C ARG A 4 4.52 4.19 -15.98
N ARG A 5 5.41 5.15 -15.89
CA ARG A 5 5.18 6.35 -15.08
C ARG A 5 3.97 7.15 -15.58
N ASN A 6 3.77 7.24 -16.90
CA ASN A 6 2.60 7.93 -17.48
C ASN A 6 1.30 7.20 -17.14
N VAL A 7 1.26 5.87 -17.29
CA VAL A 7 0.10 5.03 -16.95
C VAL A 7 -0.24 5.15 -15.47
N VAL A 8 0.75 4.94 -14.59
CA VAL A 8 0.54 4.92 -13.14
C VAL A 8 0.17 6.31 -12.61
N THR A 9 0.93 7.36 -13.00
CA THR A 9 0.64 8.73 -12.56
C THR A 9 -0.70 9.22 -13.11
N GLY A 10 -1.00 8.94 -14.38
CA GLY A 10 -2.28 9.29 -15.00
C GLY A 10 -3.45 8.61 -14.30
N ALA A 11 -3.32 7.34 -13.97
CA ALA A 11 -4.33 6.59 -13.23
C ALA A 11 -4.48 7.07 -11.78
N LEU A 12 -3.38 7.42 -11.09
CA LEU A 12 -3.44 7.98 -9.73
C LEU A 12 -4.09 9.37 -9.68
N LEU A 13 -4.07 10.11 -10.77
CA LEU A 13 -4.60 11.48 -10.83
C LEU A 13 -5.88 11.63 -11.66
N HIS A 14 -6.38 10.56 -12.32
CA HIS A 14 -7.49 10.67 -13.27
C HIS A 14 -8.72 11.37 -12.70
N ASP A 15 -9.00 11.12 -11.44
CA ASP A 15 -10.19 11.63 -10.72
C ASP A 15 -9.86 12.73 -9.68
N ILE A 16 -8.65 13.30 -9.69
CA ILE A 16 -8.28 14.39 -8.77
C ILE A 16 -9.23 15.60 -8.86
N GLY A 17 -9.80 15.82 -10.03
CA GLY A 17 -10.80 16.83 -10.26
C GLY A 17 -12.06 16.71 -9.40
N LYS A 18 -12.36 15.53 -8.84
CA LYS A 18 -13.46 15.34 -7.88
C LYS A 18 -13.21 16.11 -6.59
N LEU A 19 -11.97 16.09 -6.07
CA LEU A 19 -11.59 16.87 -4.88
C LEU A 19 -11.59 18.37 -5.20
N ILE A 20 -11.04 18.76 -6.37
CA ILE A 20 -11.07 20.16 -6.83
C ILE A 20 -12.50 20.67 -6.89
N TYR A 21 -13.40 19.92 -7.51
CA TYR A 21 -14.81 20.27 -7.65
C TYR A 21 -15.49 20.48 -6.28
N ARG A 22 -15.24 19.59 -5.31
CA ARG A 22 -15.77 19.69 -3.94
C ARG A 22 -15.25 20.91 -3.18
N SER A 23 -14.06 21.41 -3.55
CA SER A 23 -13.43 22.58 -2.93
C SER A 23 -14.02 23.91 -3.41
N LEU A 24 -14.79 23.91 -4.51
CA LEU A 24 -15.42 25.10 -5.07
C LEU A 24 -16.69 25.45 -4.32
N SER A 25 -16.93 26.73 -4.01
CA SER A 25 -18.17 27.19 -3.41
C SER A 25 -19.23 27.56 -4.46
N GLY A 26 -20.50 27.55 -4.06
CA GLY A 26 -21.70 27.60 -4.91
C GLY A 26 -21.72 28.54 -6.12
N ASN A 27 -21.10 29.73 -6.06
CA ASN A 27 -21.04 30.67 -7.20
C ASN A 27 -19.84 30.41 -8.14
N ASP A 28 -18.80 29.70 -7.66
CA ASP A 28 -17.62 29.36 -8.45
C ASP A 28 -17.83 28.10 -9.27
N ILE A 29 -18.87 27.34 -8.96
CA ILE A 29 -19.24 26.16 -9.72
C ILE A 29 -19.85 26.62 -11.04
N LYS A 30 -19.01 26.80 -12.05
CA LYS A 30 -19.49 26.84 -13.42
C LYS A 30 -20.14 25.50 -13.70
N ARG A 31 -21.45 25.40 -13.57
CA ARG A 31 -22.30 24.20 -13.70
C ARG A 31 -22.06 23.32 -14.95
N ARG A 32 -21.09 23.66 -15.80
CA ARG A 32 -20.73 23.00 -17.06
C ARG A 32 -19.36 22.27 -17.01
N TRP A 33 -18.58 22.40 -15.93
CA TRP A 33 -17.26 21.78 -15.90
C TRP A 33 -17.36 20.37 -15.29
N ARG A 34 -16.79 19.42 -15.98
CA ARG A 34 -16.68 18.03 -15.50
C ARG A 34 -15.38 17.88 -14.71
N HIS A 35 -15.34 16.97 -13.74
CA HIS A 35 -14.13 16.75 -12.93
C HIS A 35 -12.90 16.45 -13.78
N GLN A 36 -13.02 15.68 -14.89
CA GLN A 36 -11.91 15.39 -15.78
C GLN A 36 -11.33 16.63 -16.47
N GLU A 37 -12.19 17.61 -16.82
CA GLU A 37 -11.74 18.85 -17.45
C GLU A 37 -11.04 19.76 -16.43
N ILE A 38 -11.58 19.87 -15.22
CA ILE A 38 -10.98 20.63 -14.12
C ILE A 38 -9.63 20.00 -13.72
N GLY A 39 -9.59 18.68 -13.55
CA GLY A 39 -8.37 17.94 -13.21
C GLY A 39 -7.28 18.10 -14.27
N ALA A 40 -7.66 18.01 -15.56
CA ALA A 40 -6.72 18.17 -16.68
C ALA A 40 -6.18 19.60 -16.79
N LEU A 41 -7.02 20.61 -16.58
CA LEU A 41 -6.59 22.00 -16.56
C LEU A 41 -5.57 22.23 -15.44
N TRP A 42 -5.90 21.79 -14.24
CA TRP A 42 -5.00 21.88 -13.12
C TRP A 42 -3.66 21.15 -13.39
N ALA A 43 -3.71 19.92 -13.88
CA ALA A 43 -2.49 19.15 -14.14
C ALA A 43 -1.58 19.82 -15.18
N LYS A 44 -2.19 20.46 -16.20
CA LYS A 44 -1.45 21.27 -17.18
C LYS A 44 -0.80 22.50 -16.54
N GLU A 45 -1.54 23.25 -15.73
CA GLU A 45 -1.03 24.44 -15.02
C GLU A 45 0.05 24.07 -13.99
N ALA A 46 -0.09 22.92 -13.34
CA ALA A 46 0.89 22.36 -12.43
C ALA A 46 2.19 21.90 -13.12
N GLY A 47 2.18 21.71 -14.45
CA GLY A 47 3.35 21.27 -15.20
C GLY A 47 3.53 19.76 -15.30
N PHE A 48 2.48 18.98 -15.10
CA PHE A 48 2.51 17.54 -15.41
C PHE A 48 2.70 17.29 -16.90
N PRO A 49 3.33 16.17 -17.31
CA PRO A 49 3.51 15.83 -18.73
C PRO A 49 2.17 15.77 -19.49
N ASP A 50 2.20 16.15 -20.78
CA ASP A 50 0.99 16.17 -21.62
C ASP A 50 0.27 14.81 -21.63
N ASP A 51 0.99 13.69 -21.66
CA ASP A 51 0.38 12.36 -21.61
C ASP A 51 -0.50 12.18 -20.36
N VAL A 52 -0.02 12.61 -19.18
CA VAL A 52 -0.79 12.56 -17.93
C VAL A 52 -2.02 13.47 -18.02
N VAL A 53 -1.86 14.68 -18.56
CA VAL A 53 -2.97 15.63 -18.78
C VAL A 53 -4.03 15.02 -19.69
N GLN A 54 -3.64 14.37 -20.79
CA GLN A 54 -4.57 13.74 -21.72
C GLN A 54 -5.29 12.51 -21.11
N ILE A 55 -4.59 11.72 -20.30
CA ILE A 55 -5.22 10.61 -19.54
C ILE A 55 -6.31 11.17 -18.63
N ILE A 56 -6.00 12.17 -17.80
CA ILE A 56 -6.97 12.81 -16.90
C ILE A 56 -8.15 13.38 -17.70
N ARG A 57 -7.89 14.06 -18.81
CA ARG A 57 -8.94 14.70 -19.60
C ARG A 57 -9.91 13.71 -20.25
N ARG A 58 -9.43 12.53 -20.64
CA ARG A 58 -10.13 11.65 -21.60
C ARG A 58 -10.57 10.30 -21.03
N HIS A 59 -10.37 10.01 -19.75
CA HIS A 59 -10.72 8.71 -19.18
C HIS A 59 -12.23 8.38 -19.21
N HIS A 60 -13.12 9.34 -19.38
CA HIS A 60 -14.57 9.15 -19.48
C HIS A 60 -15.13 9.36 -20.89
N PHE A 61 -14.47 8.89 -21.93
CA PHE A 61 -14.91 9.03 -23.32
C PHE A 61 -16.11 8.12 -23.72
N LEU A 62 -16.51 7.16 -22.89
CA LEU A 62 -17.46 6.09 -23.26
C LEU A 62 -18.93 6.50 -23.41
N ARG A 63 -19.32 7.73 -23.13
CA ARG A 63 -20.71 8.20 -23.30
C ARG A 63 -20.99 8.71 -24.74
N ARG A 64 -21.28 7.76 -25.63
CA ARG A 64 -21.27 7.91 -27.09
C ARG A 64 -22.25 8.93 -27.70
N ASN A 65 -23.21 9.50 -26.97
CA ASN A 65 -24.32 10.29 -27.57
C ASN A 65 -24.24 11.81 -27.36
N ASP A 66 -23.15 12.36 -26.82
CA ASP A 66 -22.96 13.79 -26.60
C ASP A 66 -21.91 14.33 -27.57
N PRO A 67 -22.20 15.35 -28.40
CA PRO A 67 -21.26 15.92 -29.37
C PRO A 67 -19.93 16.41 -28.74
N LYS A 68 -19.96 16.84 -27.48
CA LYS A 68 -18.73 17.18 -26.72
C LYS A 68 -17.79 16.00 -26.52
N TYR A 69 -18.30 14.77 -26.60
CA TYR A 69 -17.46 13.58 -26.49
C TYR A 69 -16.58 13.33 -27.71
N ALA A 70 -16.93 13.86 -28.88
CA ALA A 70 -16.07 13.77 -30.05
C ALA A 70 -14.71 14.47 -29.81
N GLU A 71 -14.68 15.57 -29.08
CA GLU A 71 -13.45 16.26 -28.69
C GLU A 71 -12.68 15.55 -27.57
N LEU A 72 -13.38 14.78 -26.73
CA LEU A 72 -12.81 14.01 -25.63
C LEU A 72 -12.46 12.58 -26.03
N SER A 73 -12.83 12.14 -27.23
CA SER A 73 -12.42 10.84 -27.76
C SER A 73 -10.87 10.74 -27.78
N PRO A 74 -10.29 9.63 -27.30
CA PRO A 74 -8.87 9.41 -27.42
C PRO A 74 -8.35 9.53 -28.85
N GLU A 75 -9.14 9.12 -29.84
CA GLU A 75 -8.81 9.16 -31.27
C GLU A 75 -8.62 10.59 -31.80
N ALA A 76 -9.21 11.59 -31.15
CA ALA A 76 -8.99 12.99 -31.50
C ALA A 76 -7.53 13.44 -31.33
N LEU A 77 -6.68 12.61 -30.70
CA LEU A 77 -5.23 12.83 -30.58
C LEU A 77 -4.45 12.53 -31.85
N GLY A 78 -5.04 11.78 -32.79
CA GLY A 78 -4.39 11.38 -34.05
C GLY A 78 -3.58 10.09 -33.97
N ASP A 79 -3.28 9.50 -35.12
CA ASP A 79 -2.62 8.20 -35.23
C ASP A 79 -1.17 8.23 -34.75
N GLU A 80 -0.51 9.39 -34.82
CA GLU A 80 0.86 9.56 -34.30
C GLU A 80 0.96 9.43 -32.77
N LYS A 81 -0.20 9.49 -32.04
CA LYS A 81 -0.29 9.32 -30.58
C LYS A 81 -0.98 8.02 -30.18
N LEU A 82 -0.97 6.99 -31.02
CA LEU A 82 -1.69 5.74 -30.79
C LEU A 82 -1.30 5.06 -29.46
N SER A 83 -0.03 5.12 -29.06
CA SER A 83 0.41 4.62 -27.74
C SER A 83 -0.29 5.33 -26.57
N LEU A 84 -0.47 6.64 -26.65
CA LEU A 84 -1.19 7.43 -25.65
C LEU A 84 -2.70 7.13 -25.71
N VAL A 85 -3.28 7.01 -26.90
CA VAL A 85 -4.68 6.60 -27.10
C VAL A 85 -4.94 5.28 -26.38
N ASN A 86 -4.09 4.28 -26.58
CA ASN A 86 -4.19 2.97 -25.95
C ASN A 86 -4.02 3.04 -24.42
N THR A 87 -3.12 3.89 -23.94
CA THR A 87 -2.96 4.16 -22.50
C THR A 87 -4.24 4.71 -21.89
N ILE A 88 -4.90 5.66 -22.54
CA ILE A 88 -6.19 6.22 -22.09
C ILE A 88 -7.24 5.14 -22.02
N TYR A 89 -7.33 4.25 -23.01
CA TYR A 89 -8.28 3.14 -23.00
C TYR A 89 -8.06 2.18 -21.82
N VAL A 90 -6.80 1.86 -21.51
CA VAL A 90 -6.49 0.98 -20.38
C VAL A 90 -6.83 1.63 -19.04
N VAL A 91 -6.55 2.91 -18.88
CA VAL A 91 -6.91 3.63 -17.64
C VAL A 91 -8.43 3.74 -17.50
N ALA A 92 -9.15 4.07 -18.57
CA ALA A 92 -10.62 4.14 -18.55
C ALA A 92 -11.28 2.78 -18.26
N HIS A 93 -10.71 1.69 -18.77
CA HIS A 93 -11.17 0.35 -18.44
C HIS A 93 -10.90 0.00 -16.98
N ALA A 94 -9.71 0.33 -16.48
CA ALA A 94 -9.35 0.12 -15.08
C ALA A 94 -10.22 0.91 -14.11
N ASP A 95 -10.55 2.17 -14.44
CA ASP A 95 -11.52 2.99 -13.71
C ASP A 95 -12.89 2.29 -13.65
N SER A 96 -13.37 1.76 -14.79
CA SER A 96 -14.65 1.03 -14.84
C SER A 96 -14.65 -0.24 -13.97
N ILE A 97 -13.53 -0.97 -13.90
CA ILE A 97 -13.38 -2.13 -13.02
C ILE A 97 -13.37 -1.69 -11.56
N ALA A 98 -12.56 -0.68 -11.20
CA ALA A 98 -12.49 -0.14 -9.84
C ALA A 98 -13.90 0.33 -9.37
N ALA A 99 -14.59 1.12 -10.19
CA ALA A 99 -15.96 1.54 -9.90
C ALA A 99 -16.94 0.36 -9.77
N GLY A 100 -16.70 -0.75 -10.48
CA GLY A 100 -17.48 -1.99 -10.35
C GLY A 100 -17.24 -2.73 -9.05
N MET A 101 -16.02 -2.65 -8.48
CA MET A 101 -15.68 -3.21 -7.16
C MET A 101 -16.32 -2.42 -6.01
N GLU A 102 -16.57 -1.14 -6.21
CA GLU A 102 -16.91 -0.17 -5.18
C GLU A 102 -18.40 0.13 -5.09
N ARG A 103 -19.15 -0.15 -6.16
CA ARG A 103 -20.58 0.22 -6.27
C ARG A 103 -21.48 -0.99 -6.26
N GLU A 104 -22.30 -1.09 -5.23
CA GLU A 104 -23.45 -1.97 -5.32
C GLU A 104 -24.41 -1.45 -6.40
N ARG A 105 -25.01 -2.37 -7.17
CA ARG A 105 -26.06 -2.03 -8.14
C ARG A 105 -27.39 -1.83 -7.41
N VAL A 106 -27.48 -0.81 -6.56
CA VAL A 106 -28.73 -0.39 -5.96
C VAL A 106 -29.50 0.41 -7.01
N GLY A 107 -30.67 -0.05 -7.38
CA GLY A 107 -31.61 0.71 -8.19
C GLY A 107 -32.19 1.86 -7.36
N GLY A 108 -32.41 3.01 -7.96
CA GLY A 108 -33.02 4.16 -7.30
C GLY A 108 -32.59 5.48 -7.92
N ASP A 109 -33.42 6.51 -7.78
CA ASP A 109 -33.06 7.87 -8.12
C ASP A 109 -32.10 8.42 -7.10
N GLY A 110 -30.98 8.97 -7.56
CA GLY A 110 -30.00 9.63 -6.70
C GLY A 110 -29.91 11.10 -7.02
N TYR A 111 -29.28 11.85 -6.16
CA TYR A 111 -29.03 13.28 -6.35
C TYR A 111 -27.53 13.59 -6.29
N PHE A 112 -27.17 14.68 -6.94
CA PHE A 112 -25.80 15.16 -6.94
C PHE A 112 -25.54 15.99 -5.69
N ASP A 113 -24.56 15.57 -4.86
CA ASP A 113 -24.16 16.26 -3.65
C ASP A 113 -22.64 16.38 -3.55
N PRO A 114 -22.06 17.55 -3.88
CA PRO A 114 -20.62 17.77 -3.73
C PRO A 114 -20.17 17.86 -2.27
N GLU A 115 -21.07 18.06 -1.32
CA GLU A 115 -20.81 18.12 0.10
C GLU A 115 -20.99 16.77 0.82
N CYS A 116 -21.37 15.71 0.09
CA CYS A 116 -21.50 14.39 0.70
C CYS A 116 -20.19 13.95 1.35
N MET A 117 -20.31 13.25 2.47
CA MET A 117 -19.21 12.75 3.25
C MET A 117 -19.07 11.23 3.12
N LEU A 118 -17.88 10.72 3.43
CA LEU A 118 -17.59 9.29 3.40
C LEU A 118 -18.27 8.58 4.57
N SER A 119 -18.99 7.50 4.29
CA SER A 119 -19.57 6.61 5.29
C SER A 119 -18.54 5.56 5.76
N PRO A 120 -18.55 5.14 7.03
CA PRO A 120 -17.69 4.04 7.47
C PRO A 120 -18.18 2.70 6.93
N VAL A 121 -17.26 1.88 6.40
CA VAL A 121 -17.55 0.53 5.89
C VAL A 121 -18.10 -0.43 6.97
N PHE A 122 -17.90 -0.13 8.24
CA PHE A 122 -18.38 -0.94 9.37
C PHE A 122 -19.79 -0.60 9.82
N LYS A 123 -20.48 0.37 9.19
CA LYS A 123 -21.84 0.78 9.55
C LYS A 123 -22.84 -0.38 9.53
N ASP A 124 -22.62 -1.35 8.63
CA ASP A 124 -23.51 -2.50 8.41
C ASP A 124 -23.15 -3.71 9.30
N VAL A 125 -22.09 -3.59 10.10
CA VAL A 125 -21.70 -4.66 11.04
C VAL A 125 -22.60 -4.58 12.27
N VAL A 126 -23.56 -5.51 12.35
CA VAL A 126 -24.51 -5.59 13.47
C VAL A 126 -24.10 -6.73 14.40
N LEU A 127 -23.93 -6.43 15.68
CA LEU A 127 -23.70 -7.46 16.68
C LEU A 127 -24.97 -8.26 16.94
N THR A 128 -24.85 -9.59 17.09
CA THR A 128 -25.99 -10.48 17.37
C THR A 128 -26.85 -9.95 18.52
N GLY A 129 -28.14 -9.78 18.29
CA GLY A 129 -29.10 -9.28 19.29
C GLY A 129 -29.10 -7.76 19.49
N LYS A 130 -28.43 -7.00 18.62
CA LYS A 130 -28.50 -5.53 18.59
C LYS A 130 -29.29 -5.07 17.36
N GLU A 131 -29.94 -3.92 17.51
CA GLU A 131 -30.54 -3.24 16.36
C GLU A 131 -29.45 -2.54 15.52
N PRO A 132 -29.61 -2.45 14.19
CA PRO A 132 -28.74 -1.64 13.35
C PRO A 132 -28.73 -0.18 13.81
N VAL A 133 -27.57 0.47 13.71
CA VAL A 133 -27.47 1.92 13.93
C VAL A 133 -28.25 2.64 12.84
N ARG A 134 -29.36 3.29 13.20
CA ARG A 134 -30.22 4.00 12.24
C ARG A 134 -29.69 5.37 11.85
N GLU A 135 -28.74 5.91 12.62
CA GLU A 135 -28.14 7.20 12.37
C GLU A 135 -27.07 7.11 11.29
N LYS A 136 -27.10 8.03 10.33
CA LYS A 136 -26.09 8.11 9.28
C LYS A 136 -24.77 8.55 9.88
N LEU A 137 -23.81 7.62 9.96
CA LEU A 137 -22.44 7.90 10.40
C LEU A 137 -21.58 8.32 9.22
N VAL A 138 -20.73 9.33 9.45
CA VAL A 138 -19.83 9.89 8.44
C VAL A 138 -18.44 10.17 9.00
N TRP A 139 -17.45 10.08 8.13
CA TRP A 139 -16.12 10.58 8.39
C TRP A 139 -16.05 12.08 8.04
N LYS A 140 -15.64 12.90 8.98
CA LYS A 140 -15.36 14.31 8.67
C LYS A 140 -14.23 14.38 7.62
N PRO A 141 -14.36 15.17 6.53
CA PRO A 141 -13.26 15.41 5.60
C PRO A 141 -12.05 16.00 6.34
N LYS A 142 -10.97 15.23 6.36
CA LYS A 142 -9.77 15.55 7.15
C LYS A 142 -8.56 14.82 6.55
N LYS A 143 -7.35 15.29 6.84
CA LYS A 143 -6.14 14.53 6.51
C LYS A 143 -6.10 13.21 7.28
N ALA A 144 -5.55 12.17 6.68
CA ALA A 144 -5.32 10.89 7.35
C ALA A 144 -4.12 10.94 8.33
N THR A 145 -3.98 12.06 9.06
CA THR A 145 -2.83 12.36 9.93
C THR A 145 -3.15 12.25 11.40
N ASP A 146 -4.44 12.46 11.74
CA ASP A 146 -4.91 12.52 13.09
C ASP A 146 -6.08 11.57 13.32
N TYR A 147 -6.35 11.30 14.58
CA TYR A 147 -7.52 10.52 14.94
C TYR A 147 -8.78 11.12 14.34
N ASN A 148 -9.47 10.33 13.54
CA ASN A 148 -10.77 10.65 12.99
C ASN A 148 -11.73 9.53 13.39
N TYR A 149 -12.84 9.89 14.02
CA TYR A 149 -13.88 8.93 14.39
C TYR A 149 -15.14 9.27 13.63
N PRO A 150 -15.92 8.27 13.20
CA PRO A 150 -17.23 8.50 12.60
C PRO A 150 -18.11 9.27 13.58
N LYS A 151 -18.88 10.21 13.06
CA LYS A 151 -19.86 11.01 13.78
C LYS A 151 -21.20 10.94 13.08
N ALA A 152 -22.25 11.29 13.81
CA ALA A 152 -23.53 11.52 13.17
C ALA A 152 -23.43 12.62 12.11
N GLU A 153 -24.04 12.41 10.96
CA GLU A 153 -24.06 13.40 9.86
C GLU A 153 -24.53 14.77 10.34
N SER A 154 -25.55 14.78 11.23
CA SER A 154 -26.12 15.99 11.85
C SER A 154 -25.12 16.79 12.69
N GLU A 155 -24.10 16.15 13.26
CA GLU A 155 -23.05 16.80 14.05
C GLU A 155 -21.97 17.48 13.19
N VAL A 156 -21.88 17.14 11.91
CA VAL A 156 -20.79 17.57 11.01
C VAL A 156 -21.28 18.53 9.93
N ALA A 157 -22.58 18.66 9.74
CA ALA A 157 -23.25 19.21 8.54
C ALA A 157 -22.95 20.69 8.18
N ALA A 158 -22.10 21.41 8.90
CA ALA A 158 -21.79 22.81 8.58
C ALA A 158 -20.36 22.97 8.04
N GLY A 159 -20.23 23.67 6.90
CA GLY A 159 -18.94 24.11 6.37
C GLY A 159 -18.12 23.02 5.63
N ILE A 160 -18.79 21.98 5.11
CA ILE A 160 -18.11 20.82 4.45
C ILE A 160 -17.28 21.27 3.24
N SER A 161 -17.80 22.15 2.36
CA SER A 161 -17.00 22.70 1.25
C SER A 161 -15.72 23.39 1.71
N GLY A 162 -15.74 24.02 2.89
CA GLY A 162 -14.54 24.63 3.50
C GLY A 162 -13.49 23.59 3.83
N LEU A 163 -13.89 22.44 4.39
CA LEU A 163 -12.98 21.34 4.72
C LEU A 163 -12.35 20.71 3.46
N TYR A 164 -13.15 20.51 2.41
CA TYR A 164 -12.61 20.04 1.13
C TYR A 164 -11.66 21.06 0.50
N ARG A 165 -11.92 22.35 0.69
CA ARG A 165 -11.04 23.44 0.21
C ARG A 165 -9.69 23.42 0.94
N GLU A 166 -9.66 23.24 2.25
CA GLU A 166 -8.43 23.10 3.02
C GLU A 166 -7.61 21.90 2.52
N LEU A 167 -8.24 20.71 2.40
CA LEU A 167 -7.58 19.52 1.88
C LEU A 167 -6.98 19.74 0.49
N TRP A 168 -7.74 20.38 -0.41
CA TRP A 168 -7.26 20.67 -1.75
C TRP A 168 -6.10 21.66 -1.76
N GLN A 169 -6.20 22.77 -1.03
CA GLN A 169 -5.16 23.80 -0.99
C GLN A 169 -3.83 23.25 -0.48
N GLU A 170 -3.86 22.44 0.57
CA GLU A 170 -2.66 21.83 1.11
C GLU A 170 -2.07 20.79 0.15
N LEU A 171 -2.89 19.87 -0.40
CA LEU A 171 -2.43 18.89 -1.39
C LEU A 171 -1.82 19.57 -2.62
N ASN A 172 -2.50 20.59 -3.15
CA ASN A 172 -2.01 21.37 -4.28
C ASN A 172 -0.66 22.03 -3.96
N GLY A 173 -0.53 22.62 -2.77
CA GLY A 173 0.72 23.25 -2.34
C GLY A 173 1.89 22.23 -2.27
N GLU A 174 1.64 21.00 -1.86
CA GLU A 174 2.66 19.95 -1.85
C GLU A 174 2.97 19.43 -3.27
N LEU A 175 1.96 19.22 -4.12
CA LEU A 175 2.14 18.72 -5.49
C LEU A 175 2.84 19.75 -6.40
N MET A 176 2.63 21.04 -6.19
CA MET A 176 3.25 22.12 -6.98
C MET A 176 4.75 22.30 -6.74
N GLN A 177 5.35 21.61 -5.76
CA GLN A 177 6.79 21.72 -5.48
C GLN A 177 7.64 21.08 -6.59
N ASP A 178 7.27 19.89 -7.07
CA ASP A 178 7.94 19.20 -8.18
C ASP A 178 6.99 18.19 -8.86
N PRO A 179 5.99 18.66 -9.60
CA PRO A 179 4.98 17.76 -10.18
C PRO A 179 5.54 16.71 -11.13
N ALA A 180 6.53 17.12 -11.95
CA ALA A 180 7.15 16.23 -12.93
C ALA A 180 8.17 15.27 -12.32
N GLY A 181 8.77 15.62 -11.19
CA GLY A 181 9.81 14.85 -10.52
C GLY A 181 9.31 13.93 -9.42
N ILE A 182 8.10 14.15 -8.87
CA ILE A 182 7.60 13.39 -7.73
C ILE A 182 7.62 11.86 -7.99
N ALA A 183 8.15 11.08 -7.03
CA ALA A 183 8.13 9.62 -7.12
C ALA A 183 6.70 9.06 -7.03
N GLU A 184 6.41 7.98 -7.78
CA GLU A 184 5.07 7.34 -7.81
C GLU A 184 4.58 6.97 -6.40
N ASP A 185 5.46 6.41 -5.57
CA ASP A 185 5.12 5.99 -4.21
C ASP A 185 4.87 7.20 -3.29
N THR A 186 5.62 8.29 -3.48
CA THR A 186 5.39 9.55 -2.75
C THR A 186 4.06 10.19 -3.16
N LEU A 187 3.74 10.19 -4.46
CA LEU A 187 2.43 10.65 -4.95
C LEU A 187 1.30 9.81 -4.33
N LEU A 188 1.42 8.48 -4.32
CA LEU A 188 0.43 7.60 -3.71
C LEU A 188 0.25 7.91 -2.22
N LEU A 189 1.34 8.19 -1.50
CA LEU A 189 1.31 8.54 -0.08
C LEU A 189 0.64 9.91 0.16
N LEU A 190 0.90 10.91 -0.70
CA LEU A 190 0.22 12.21 -0.64
C LEU A 190 -1.28 12.06 -0.89
N LEU A 191 -1.67 11.27 -1.89
CA LEU A 191 -3.07 10.99 -2.14
C LEU A 191 -3.72 10.29 -0.93
N GLN A 192 -3.03 9.36 -0.27
CA GLN A 192 -3.52 8.77 0.99
C GLN A 192 -3.75 9.85 2.06
N LYS A 193 -2.78 10.73 2.28
CA LYS A 193 -2.86 11.79 3.28
C LYS A 193 -4.10 12.68 3.12
N TYR A 194 -4.45 13.05 1.88
CA TYR A 194 -5.45 14.06 1.61
C TYR A 194 -6.80 13.54 1.09
N THR A 195 -6.84 12.34 0.51
CA THR A 195 -8.06 11.81 -0.13
C THR A 195 -8.63 10.56 0.55
N PHE A 196 -8.03 10.11 1.66
CA PHE A 196 -8.50 8.93 2.39
C PHE A 196 -9.92 9.09 2.96
N PHE A 197 -10.27 10.28 3.42
CA PHE A 197 -11.61 10.59 3.94
C PHE A 197 -12.46 11.42 2.95
N VAL A 198 -12.13 11.37 1.67
CA VAL A 198 -12.90 11.97 0.59
C VAL A 198 -13.65 10.86 -0.16
N PRO A 199 -14.97 10.93 -0.31
CA PRO A 199 -15.70 9.89 -1.05
C PRO A 199 -15.36 9.88 -2.54
N GLU A 200 -15.32 8.69 -3.12
CA GLU A 200 -15.02 8.44 -4.54
C GLU A 200 -16.02 9.13 -5.47
N HIS A 201 -17.32 9.15 -5.13
CA HIS A 201 -18.35 9.76 -5.98
C HIS A 201 -19.16 10.84 -5.25
N THR A 202 -19.80 11.69 -6.05
CA THR A 202 -20.66 12.81 -5.61
C THR A 202 -22.16 12.56 -5.81
N TYR A 203 -22.51 11.40 -6.32
CA TYR A 203 -23.90 11.04 -6.58
C TYR A 203 -24.39 10.16 -5.45
N VAL A 204 -25.23 10.73 -4.59
CA VAL A 204 -25.79 10.06 -3.41
C VAL A 204 -27.10 9.40 -3.80
N ARG A 205 -27.26 8.15 -3.44
CA ARG A 205 -28.49 7.37 -3.55
C ARG A 205 -29.10 7.17 -2.15
N GLU A 206 -29.69 6.03 -1.89
CA GLU A 206 -30.24 5.70 -0.56
C GLU A 206 -29.15 5.68 0.51
N GLU A 207 -27.93 5.27 0.14
CA GLU A 207 -26.79 5.21 1.02
C GLU A 207 -25.69 6.20 0.64
N LEU A 208 -24.94 6.64 1.65
CA LEU A 208 -23.75 7.45 1.45
C LEU A 208 -22.60 6.58 0.92
N PRO A 209 -21.71 7.16 0.09
CA PRO A 209 -20.53 6.45 -0.39
C PRO A 209 -19.62 6.01 0.75
N ASP A 210 -19.13 4.78 0.72
CA ASP A 210 -18.25 4.17 1.72
C ASP A 210 -16.83 3.89 1.18
N THR A 211 -16.62 4.09 -0.13
CA THR A 211 -15.29 3.98 -0.74
C THR A 211 -14.64 5.35 -0.91
N SER A 212 -13.39 5.46 -0.43
CA SER A 212 -12.64 6.70 -0.53
C SER A 212 -12.04 6.92 -1.93
N LEU A 213 -11.86 8.20 -2.28
CA LEU A 213 -11.18 8.58 -3.51
C LEU A 213 -9.75 7.99 -3.57
N TYR A 214 -9.04 7.91 -2.43
CA TYR A 214 -7.72 7.26 -2.37
C TYR A 214 -7.76 5.80 -2.83
N HIS A 215 -8.71 5.01 -2.32
CA HIS A 215 -8.80 3.60 -2.69
C HIS A 215 -9.14 3.43 -4.17
N HIS A 216 -10.06 4.23 -4.69
CA HIS A 216 -10.40 4.25 -6.10
C HIS A 216 -9.20 4.55 -7.00
N LEU A 217 -8.46 5.64 -6.72
CA LEU A 217 -7.27 6.02 -7.48
C LEU A 217 -6.18 4.93 -7.44
N LYS A 218 -5.93 4.36 -6.25
CA LYS A 218 -4.98 3.27 -6.05
C LYS A 218 -5.35 2.02 -6.83
N THR A 219 -6.62 1.59 -6.74
CA THR A 219 -7.13 0.40 -7.43
C THR A 219 -7.06 0.59 -8.95
N THR A 220 -7.48 1.75 -9.45
CA THR A 220 -7.39 2.07 -10.88
C THR A 220 -5.94 1.98 -11.37
N ALA A 221 -4.98 2.52 -10.64
CA ALA A 221 -3.56 2.46 -11.03
C ALA A 221 -3.02 1.02 -11.04
N ALA A 222 -3.38 0.20 -10.06
CA ALA A 222 -2.99 -1.19 -9.98
C ALA A 222 -3.56 -2.01 -11.15
N VAL A 223 -4.86 -1.88 -11.40
CA VAL A 223 -5.55 -2.59 -12.49
C VAL A 223 -5.02 -2.14 -13.85
N ALA A 224 -4.82 -0.83 -14.07
CA ALA A 224 -4.30 -0.31 -15.33
C ALA A 224 -2.93 -0.89 -15.67
N TRP A 225 -2.00 -0.88 -14.70
CA TRP A 225 -0.65 -1.40 -14.95
C TRP A 225 -0.63 -2.91 -15.16
N CYS A 226 -1.39 -3.68 -14.37
CA CYS A 226 -1.51 -5.13 -14.57
C CYS A 226 -2.16 -5.49 -15.93
N THR A 227 -3.16 -4.72 -16.37
CA THR A 227 -3.79 -4.88 -17.68
C THR A 227 -2.77 -4.64 -18.79
N TYR A 228 -2.00 -3.56 -18.71
CA TYR A 228 -0.94 -3.26 -19.67
C TYR A 228 0.06 -4.42 -19.77
N GLN A 229 0.64 -4.86 -18.65
CA GLN A 229 1.63 -5.94 -18.64
C GLN A 229 1.07 -7.24 -19.21
N TYR A 230 -0.17 -7.59 -18.87
CA TYR A 230 -0.82 -8.78 -19.39
C TYR A 230 -1.00 -8.73 -20.91
N LEU A 231 -1.51 -7.63 -21.43
CA LEU A 231 -1.76 -7.47 -22.87
C LEU A 231 -0.46 -7.51 -23.68
N VAL A 232 0.59 -6.83 -23.21
CA VAL A 232 1.91 -6.83 -23.87
C VAL A 232 2.53 -8.24 -23.86
N ALA A 233 2.47 -8.95 -22.73
CA ALA A 233 3.00 -10.31 -22.62
C ALA A 233 2.27 -11.32 -23.52
N ASN A 234 0.98 -11.06 -23.83
CA ASN A 234 0.19 -11.88 -24.75
C ASN A 234 0.23 -11.38 -26.20
N GLY A 235 1.25 -10.60 -26.56
CA GLY A 235 1.54 -10.21 -27.94
C GLY A 235 0.67 -9.07 -28.48
N THR A 236 -0.10 -8.39 -27.62
CA THR A 236 -0.84 -7.20 -28.03
C THR A 236 0.14 -6.07 -28.31
N CYS A 237 0.18 -5.61 -29.55
CA CYS A 237 1.01 -4.48 -29.94
C CYS A 237 0.40 -3.17 -29.41
N TRP A 238 1.17 -2.45 -28.57
CA TRP A 238 0.70 -1.22 -27.93
C TRP A 238 0.46 -0.07 -28.90
N GLU A 239 0.94 -0.20 -30.11
CA GLU A 239 0.85 0.81 -31.17
C GLU A 239 -0.19 0.45 -32.24
N ARG A 240 -1.10 -0.52 -31.97
CA ARG A 240 -2.13 -0.97 -32.91
C ARG A 240 -3.54 -0.76 -32.39
N GLU A 241 -4.51 -0.74 -33.31
CA GLU A 241 -5.94 -0.53 -33.01
C GLU A 241 -6.65 -1.73 -32.38
N ASP A 242 -6.09 -2.94 -32.46
CA ASP A 242 -6.67 -4.18 -31.95
C ASP A 242 -6.73 -4.26 -30.41
N LEU A 243 -6.05 -3.35 -29.71
CA LEU A 243 -6.07 -3.25 -28.25
C LEU A 243 -7.49 -3.12 -27.67
N ARG A 244 -8.37 -2.37 -28.32
CA ARG A 244 -9.76 -2.15 -27.85
C ARG A 244 -10.56 -3.44 -27.76
N ALA A 245 -10.42 -4.30 -28.77
CA ALA A 245 -11.06 -5.62 -28.78
C ALA A 245 -10.45 -6.52 -27.69
N ALA A 246 -9.15 -6.42 -27.44
CA ALA A 246 -8.49 -7.15 -26.38
C ALA A 246 -8.94 -6.69 -24.99
N ILE A 247 -9.08 -5.37 -24.75
CA ILE A 247 -9.54 -4.81 -23.47
C ILE A 247 -10.96 -5.26 -23.12
N GLY A 248 -11.86 -5.34 -24.10
CA GLY A 248 -13.28 -5.67 -23.91
C GLY A 248 -13.56 -7.12 -23.45
N LYS A 249 -12.57 -8.00 -23.37
CA LYS A 249 -12.74 -9.39 -22.90
C LYS A 249 -12.74 -9.47 -21.37
N GLU A 250 -13.86 -9.17 -20.73
CA GLU A 250 -14.00 -9.13 -19.26
C GLU A 250 -13.86 -10.52 -18.58
N ASP A 251 -14.15 -11.59 -19.27
CA ASP A 251 -14.09 -12.98 -18.75
C ASP A 251 -12.68 -13.60 -18.84
N GLU A 252 -11.72 -12.89 -19.41
CA GLU A 252 -10.34 -13.35 -19.51
C GLU A 252 -9.62 -13.20 -18.16
N GLN A 253 -8.91 -14.25 -17.75
CA GLN A 253 -8.15 -14.27 -16.49
C GLN A 253 -6.85 -13.46 -16.62
N ARG A 254 -6.94 -12.15 -16.50
CA ARG A 254 -5.80 -11.22 -16.70
C ARG A 254 -4.98 -10.95 -15.46
N TYR A 255 -5.54 -11.22 -14.30
CA TYR A 255 -4.94 -10.83 -13.03
C TYR A 255 -4.68 -12.05 -12.16
N LEU A 256 -3.73 -11.88 -11.25
CA LEU A 256 -3.45 -12.78 -10.14
C LEU A 256 -3.71 -12.05 -8.84
N LEU A 257 -4.54 -12.61 -7.97
CA LEU A 257 -4.51 -12.25 -6.56
C LEU A 257 -3.42 -13.08 -5.89
N VAL A 258 -2.33 -12.43 -5.52
CA VAL A 258 -1.18 -13.06 -4.87
C VAL A 258 -1.33 -12.89 -3.37
N GLY A 259 -1.30 -13.99 -2.62
CA GLY A 259 -1.33 -13.99 -1.16
C GLY A 259 -0.08 -14.60 -0.59
N GLY A 260 0.47 -13.96 0.44
CA GLY A 260 1.63 -14.44 1.19
C GLY A 260 1.37 -14.46 2.68
N ASP A 261 2.01 -15.40 3.39
CA ASP A 261 1.88 -15.52 4.84
C ASP A 261 3.16 -16.09 5.47
N LEU A 262 3.60 -15.45 6.54
CA LEU A 262 4.78 -15.84 7.31
C LEU A 262 4.37 -16.72 8.49
N SER A 263 4.90 -17.93 8.53
CA SER A 263 4.67 -18.89 9.61
C SER A 263 5.80 -18.84 10.64
N GLY A 264 5.49 -19.10 11.91
CA GLY A 264 6.47 -19.15 13.00
C GLY A 264 6.57 -17.85 13.80
N ILE A 265 5.71 -16.86 13.52
CA ILE A 265 5.71 -15.52 14.11
C ILE A 265 5.72 -15.54 15.64
N GLN A 266 4.82 -16.30 16.27
CA GLN A 266 4.71 -16.31 17.73
C GLN A 266 5.99 -16.83 18.40
N ASN A 267 6.49 -17.98 17.95
CA ASN A 267 7.74 -18.51 18.47
C ASN A 267 8.89 -17.54 18.26
N PHE A 268 8.95 -16.87 17.12
CA PHE A 268 9.96 -15.87 16.84
C PHE A 268 9.88 -14.68 17.80
N ILE A 269 8.69 -14.11 18.04
CA ILE A 269 8.51 -12.95 18.92
C ILE A 269 8.85 -13.30 20.37
N TYR A 270 8.37 -14.44 20.87
CA TYR A 270 8.51 -14.83 22.27
C TYR A 270 9.80 -15.59 22.60
N THR A 271 10.71 -15.75 21.66
CA THR A 271 12.09 -16.22 21.91
C THR A 271 12.93 -15.08 22.47
N LEU A 272 12.97 -14.94 23.81
CA LEU A 272 13.58 -13.79 24.50
C LEU A 272 14.19 -14.19 25.86
N ALA A 273 15.11 -13.36 26.33
CA ALA A 273 15.63 -13.43 27.69
C ALA A 273 14.74 -12.63 28.65
N SER A 274 14.76 -12.97 29.93
CA SER A 274 14.01 -12.23 30.97
C SER A 274 14.42 -10.75 31.06
N LYS A 275 15.75 -10.48 31.03
CA LYS A 275 16.26 -9.10 30.99
C LYS A 275 16.08 -8.50 29.59
N GLY A 276 15.50 -7.31 29.52
CA GLY A 276 15.25 -6.61 28.24
C GLY A 276 14.09 -7.18 27.42
N ALA A 277 13.20 -8.00 28.01
CA ALA A 277 12.11 -8.67 27.33
C ALA A 277 11.24 -7.71 26.49
N LEU A 278 10.75 -6.60 27.07
CA LEU A 278 9.92 -5.62 26.37
C LEU A 278 10.63 -5.02 25.14
N LYS A 279 11.92 -4.67 25.26
CA LYS A 279 12.71 -4.16 24.15
C LYS A 279 12.87 -5.21 23.06
N THR A 280 13.10 -6.47 23.45
CA THR A 280 13.25 -7.59 22.51
C THR A 280 11.94 -7.88 21.76
N VAL A 281 10.80 -7.92 22.47
CA VAL A 281 9.47 -8.11 21.84
C VAL A 281 9.21 -7.03 20.81
N ARG A 282 9.41 -5.76 21.18
CA ARG A 282 9.25 -4.61 20.28
C ARG A 282 10.14 -4.74 19.05
N GLY A 283 11.43 -5.00 19.24
CA GLY A 283 12.37 -5.15 18.12
C GLY A 283 12.04 -6.32 17.21
N ARG A 284 11.65 -7.47 17.76
CA ARG A 284 11.28 -8.66 16.98
C ARG A 284 9.94 -8.47 16.23
N SER A 285 8.95 -7.86 16.86
CA SER A 285 7.68 -7.55 16.19
C SER A 285 7.89 -6.58 15.03
N PHE A 286 8.63 -5.50 15.25
CA PHE A 286 8.97 -4.56 14.18
C PHE A 286 9.81 -5.21 13.07
N TYR A 287 10.74 -6.09 13.42
CA TYR A 287 11.57 -6.80 12.44
C TYR A 287 10.73 -7.69 11.51
N LEU A 288 9.65 -8.31 12.00
CA LEU A 288 8.74 -9.09 11.15
C LEU A 288 7.98 -8.20 10.16
N GLU A 289 7.51 -7.03 10.58
CA GLU A 289 6.90 -6.05 9.67
C GLU A 289 7.92 -5.57 8.62
N LEU A 290 9.17 -5.31 9.04
CA LEU A 290 10.25 -4.92 8.13
C LEU A 290 10.60 -6.05 7.15
N LEU A 291 10.53 -7.32 7.59
CA LEU A 291 10.72 -8.48 6.73
C LEU A 291 9.62 -8.59 5.67
N ILE A 292 8.34 -8.41 6.04
CA ILE A 292 7.23 -8.37 5.09
C ILE A 292 7.40 -7.23 4.10
N GLU A 293 7.80 -6.03 4.55
CA GLU A 293 8.08 -4.90 3.67
C GLU A 293 9.24 -5.18 2.70
N ALA A 294 10.29 -5.85 3.15
CA ALA A 294 11.39 -6.27 2.29
C ALA A 294 10.94 -7.28 1.24
N ILE A 295 10.08 -8.25 1.61
CA ILE A 295 9.48 -9.22 0.68
C ILE A 295 8.58 -8.50 -0.35
N VAL A 296 7.72 -7.58 0.10
CA VAL A 296 6.88 -6.75 -0.79
C VAL A 296 7.76 -5.98 -1.77
N SER A 297 8.77 -5.27 -1.27
CA SER A 297 9.71 -4.52 -2.12
C SER A 297 10.40 -5.42 -3.15
N ARG A 298 10.76 -6.65 -2.76
CA ARG A 298 11.38 -7.63 -3.68
C ARG A 298 10.41 -8.11 -4.75
N LEU A 299 9.16 -8.41 -4.37
CA LEU A 299 8.10 -8.81 -5.31
C LEU A 299 7.77 -7.70 -6.30
N LEU A 300 7.57 -6.47 -5.82
CA LEU A 300 7.26 -5.32 -6.67
C LEU A 300 8.39 -5.05 -7.68
N ALA A 301 9.64 -5.10 -7.24
CA ALA A 301 10.80 -4.91 -8.12
C ALA A 301 10.92 -6.03 -9.16
N ALA A 302 10.74 -7.30 -8.76
CA ALA A 302 10.88 -8.45 -9.64
C ALA A 302 9.76 -8.55 -10.68
N LEU A 303 8.55 -8.09 -10.34
CA LEU A 303 7.36 -8.09 -11.20
C LEU A 303 7.15 -6.75 -11.94
N ASP A 304 8.03 -5.78 -11.77
CA ASP A 304 7.86 -4.38 -12.24
C ASP A 304 6.50 -3.79 -11.88
N LEU A 305 6.07 -3.93 -10.63
CA LEU A 305 4.78 -3.44 -10.15
C LEU A 305 4.92 -2.13 -9.37
N PRO A 306 3.99 -1.16 -9.53
CA PRO A 306 3.89 -0.02 -8.65
C PRO A 306 3.35 -0.44 -7.27
N ARG A 307 3.66 0.33 -6.24
CA ARG A 307 3.16 0.07 -4.89
C ARG A 307 1.62 0.11 -4.79
N ALA A 308 0.95 0.76 -5.71
CA ALA A 308 -0.50 0.71 -5.84
C ALA A 308 -1.05 -0.72 -5.92
N CYS A 309 -0.27 -1.67 -6.45
CA CYS A 309 -0.64 -3.09 -6.52
C CYS A 309 -0.68 -3.81 -5.16
N VAL A 310 -0.11 -3.23 -4.09
CA VAL A 310 -0.18 -3.81 -2.75
C VAL A 310 -1.56 -3.56 -2.17
N VAL A 311 -2.36 -4.61 -2.05
CA VAL A 311 -3.69 -4.55 -1.44
C VAL A 311 -3.56 -4.44 0.07
N TYR A 312 -2.72 -5.30 0.66
CA TYR A 312 -2.48 -5.37 2.09
C TYR A 312 -1.08 -5.91 2.38
N ALA A 313 -0.39 -5.38 3.38
CA ALA A 313 0.87 -5.93 3.89
C ALA A 313 1.04 -5.52 5.36
N SER A 314 0.81 -6.44 6.29
CA SER A 314 1.04 -6.28 7.72
C SER A 314 0.75 -7.60 8.47
N GLY A 315 1.17 -7.69 9.73
CA GLY A 315 0.87 -8.84 10.60
C GLY A 315 1.43 -10.17 10.11
N GLY A 316 2.49 -10.15 9.30
CA GLY A 316 3.08 -11.35 8.68
C GLY A 316 2.40 -11.78 7.39
N GLY A 317 1.30 -11.12 6.98
CA GLY A 317 0.57 -11.40 5.75
C GLY A 317 0.77 -10.32 4.67
N LEU A 318 0.60 -10.71 3.41
CA LEU A 318 0.53 -9.76 2.30
C LEU A 318 -0.46 -10.23 1.23
N TYR A 319 -1.07 -9.26 0.55
CA TYR A 319 -1.85 -9.48 -0.66
C TYR A 319 -1.48 -8.42 -1.69
N LEU A 320 -1.30 -8.83 -2.94
CA LEU A 320 -1.05 -7.92 -4.05
C LEU A 320 -1.73 -8.39 -5.34
N LEU A 321 -1.99 -7.43 -6.22
CA LEU A 321 -2.49 -7.67 -7.56
C LEU A 321 -1.29 -7.74 -8.52
N ALA A 322 -1.26 -8.77 -9.39
CA ALA A 322 -0.23 -8.93 -10.41
C ALA A 322 -0.85 -9.34 -11.76
N PRO A 323 -0.14 -9.20 -12.89
CA PRO A 323 -0.62 -9.69 -14.18
C PRO A 323 -0.55 -11.22 -14.23
N ASN A 324 -1.56 -11.85 -14.82
CA ASN A 324 -1.58 -13.30 -15.01
C ASN A 324 -0.75 -13.71 -16.23
N THR A 325 0.55 -13.61 -16.14
CA THR A 325 1.50 -14.06 -17.17
C THR A 325 2.33 -15.23 -16.65
N ASP A 326 2.86 -16.05 -17.54
CA ASP A 326 3.71 -17.17 -17.11
C ASP A 326 4.99 -16.66 -16.44
N THR A 327 5.60 -15.60 -16.98
CA THR A 327 6.74 -14.91 -16.36
C THR A 327 6.42 -14.44 -14.92
N ALA A 328 5.22 -13.89 -14.69
CA ALA A 328 4.84 -13.46 -13.35
C ALA A 328 4.71 -14.65 -12.39
N LYS A 329 4.12 -15.76 -12.82
CA LYS A 329 3.99 -16.99 -12.00
C LYS A 329 5.36 -17.58 -11.64
N GLU A 330 6.26 -17.64 -12.62
CA GLU A 330 7.64 -18.11 -12.43
C GLU A 330 8.38 -17.20 -11.46
N THR A 331 8.26 -15.89 -11.63
CA THR A 331 8.88 -14.88 -10.75
C THR A 331 8.37 -14.99 -9.31
N ILE A 332 7.06 -15.15 -9.11
CA ILE A 332 6.45 -15.37 -7.78
C ILE A 332 7.04 -16.61 -7.11
N SER A 333 7.11 -17.72 -7.85
CA SER A 333 7.71 -18.98 -7.35
C SER A 333 9.19 -18.81 -7.01
N PHE A 334 9.95 -18.11 -7.86
CA PHE A 334 11.37 -17.83 -7.65
C PHE A 334 11.60 -16.97 -6.40
N VAL A 335 10.82 -15.89 -6.23
CA VAL A 335 10.95 -15.03 -5.03
C VAL A 335 10.61 -15.79 -3.77
N GLN A 336 9.59 -16.65 -3.76
CA GLN A 336 9.31 -17.51 -2.61
C GLN A 336 10.50 -18.38 -2.22
N GLN A 337 11.13 -19.03 -3.20
CA GLN A 337 12.31 -19.88 -2.94
C GLN A 337 13.50 -19.05 -2.43
N GLU A 338 13.76 -17.89 -3.03
CA GLU A 338 14.83 -16.98 -2.60
C GLU A 338 14.61 -16.56 -1.13
N VAL A 339 13.40 -16.15 -0.77
CA VAL A 339 13.01 -15.77 0.59
C VAL A 339 13.21 -16.93 1.56
N ASN A 340 12.68 -18.13 1.23
CA ASN A 340 12.78 -19.29 2.12
C ASN A 340 14.23 -19.77 2.30
N ARG A 341 15.06 -19.77 1.26
CA ARG A 341 16.50 -20.06 1.39
C ARG A 341 17.19 -19.05 2.31
N TRP A 342 16.83 -17.76 2.21
CA TRP A 342 17.37 -16.74 3.10
C TRP A 342 16.88 -16.94 4.54
N LEU A 343 15.57 -17.20 4.76
CA LEU A 343 14.99 -17.49 6.07
C LEU A 343 15.68 -18.70 6.73
N TYR A 344 15.90 -19.77 5.96
CA TYR A 344 16.58 -20.97 6.45
C TYR A 344 18.02 -20.68 6.92
N ARG A 345 18.76 -19.88 6.16
CA ARG A 345 20.13 -19.49 6.56
C ARG A 345 20.14 -18.62 7.83
N GLN A 346 19.15 -17.76 8.01
CA GLN A 346 19.08 -16.83 9.13
C GLN A 346 18.49 -17.48 10.39
N PHE A 347 17.42 -18.26 10.26
CA PHE A 347 16.57 -18.72 11.35
C PHE A 347 16.35 -20.23 11.38
N GLY A 348 17.00 -21.00 10.51
CA GLY A 348 16.72 -22.42 10.36
C GLY A 348 15.28 -22.64 9.90
N THR A 349 14.59 -23.58 10.55
CA THR A 349 13.17 -23.87 10.26
C THR A 349 12.19 -23.01 11.05
N GLY A 350 12.68 -22.02 11.79
CA GLY A 350 11.86 -21.20 12.70
C GLY A 350 10.86 -20.27 12.01
N LEU A 351 11.17 -19.79 10.80
CA LEU A 351 10.28 -18.95 9.97
C LEU A 351 10.18 -19.54 8.57
N TYR A 352 8.98 -19.57 8.01
CA TYR A 352 8.72 -20.01 6.64
C TYR A 352 7.72 -19.08 5.97
N PHE A 353 7.98 -18.67 4.73
CA PHE A 353 7.09 -17.81 3.96
C PHE A 353 6.35 -18.60 2.86
N SER A 354 5.03 -18.69 3.01
CA SER A 354 4.13 -19.26 2.00
C SER A 354 3.70 -18.17 1.04
N LEU A 355 3.72 -18.44 -0.27
CA LEU A 355 3.28 -17.51 -1.30
C LEU A 355 2.50 -18.28 -2.37
N VAL A 356 1.30 -17.81 -2.69
CA VAL A 356 0.40 -18.43 -3.66
C VAL A 356 -0.22 -17.37 -4.56
N ALA A 357 -0.67 -17.79 -5.74
CA ALA A 357 -1.38 -16.92 -6.68
C ALA A 357 -2.65 -17.60 -7.18
N GLU A 358 -3.73 -16.82 -7.32
CA GLU A 358 -5.02 -17.24 -7.83
C GLU A 358 -5.42 -16.37 -9.01
N PRO A 359 -5.68 -16.95 -10.20
CA PRO A 359 -6.15 -16.19 -11.35
C PRO A 359 -7.54 -15.60 -11.12
N ILE A 360 -7.75 -14.37 -11.59
CA ILE A 360 -9.03 -13.67 -11.52
C ILE A 360 -9.28 -12.86 -12.80
N THR A 361 -10.55 -12.82 -13.23
CA THR A 361 -11.00 -12.04 -14.39
C THR A 361 -11.31 -10.60 -14.00
N ALA A 362 -11.49 -9.70 -14.97
CA ALA A 362 -11.98 -8.34 -14.73
C ALA A 362 -13.36 -8.36 -14.05
N ALA A 363 -14.27 -9.20 -14.54
CA ALA A 363 -15.59 -9.41 -13.92
C ALA A 363 -15.48 -9.97 -12.50
N GLY A 364 -14.51 -10.86 -12.25
CA GLY A 364 -14.21 -11.42 -10.92
C GLY A 364 -13.69 -10.36 -9.95
N LEU A 365 -12.81 -9.47 -10.38
CA LEU A 365 -12.38 -8.32 -9.58
C LEU A 365 -13.57 -7.44 -9.21
N ALA A 366 -14.40 -7.08 -10.19
CA ALA A 366 -15.53 -6.20 -9.97
C ALA A 366 -16.64 -6.78 -9.06
N ARG A 367 -16.79 -8.12 -8.96
CA ARG A 367 -17.98 -8.72 -8.32
C ARG A 367 -17.73 -10.01 -7.55
N GLY A 368 -16.53 -10.57 -7.62
CA GLY A 368 -16.23 -11.92 -7.07
C GLY A 368 -14.94 -11.99 -6.26
N LEU A 369 -14.41 -10.86 -5.82
CA LEU A 369 -13.12 -10.80 -5.12
C LEU A 369 -13.10 -11.64 -3.84
N GLY A 370 -14.18 -11.66 -3.07
CA GLY A 370 -14.28 -12.43 -1.83
C GLY A 370 -14.10 -13.94 -2.02
N GLU A 371 -14.67 -14.51 -3.09
CA GLU A 371 -14.49 -15.93 -3.42
C GLU A 371 -13.03 -16.23 -3.80
N THR A 372 -12.42 -15.37 -4.60
CA THR A 372 -11.01 -15.52 -4.97
C THR A 372 -10.10 -15.38 -3.75
N TRP A 373 -10.39 -14.45 -2.84
CA TRP A 373 -9.69 -14.31 -1.57
C TRP A 373 -9.77 -15.58 -0.71
N TYR A 374 -10.95 -16.18 -0.63
CA TYR A 374 -11.15 -17.44 0.07
C TYR A 374 -10.30 -18.57 -0.53
N ARG A 375 -10.26 -18.71 -1.88
CA ARG A 375 -9.41 -19.69 -2.56
C ARG A 375 -7.92 -19.47 -2.29
N VAL A 376 -7.46 -18.22 -2.25
CA VAL A 376 -6.08 -17.88 -1.85
C VAL A 376 -5.81 -18.37 -0.43
N GLY A 377 -6.72 -18.14 0.51
CA GLY A 377 -6.61 -18.63 1.89
C GLY A 377 -6.50 -20.15 1.98
N GLN A 378 -7.31 -20.90 1.20
CA GLN A 378 -7.21 -22.35 1.12
C GLN A 378 -5.86 -22.82 0.58
N LYS A 379 -5.36 -22.20 -0.51
CA LYS A 379 -4.05 -22.52 -1.08
C LYS A 379 -2.91 -22.24 -0.10
N LEU A 380 -2.97 -21.09 0.62
CA LEU A 380 -2.00 -20.79 1.68
C LEU A 380 -1.99 -21.84 2.78
N SER A 381 -3.16 -22.35 3.19
CA SER A 381 -3.25 -23.42 4.20
C SER A 381 -2.55 -24.69 3.73
N VAL A 382 -2.79 -25.11 2.48
CA VAL A 382 -2.12 -26.28 1.89
C VAL A 382 -0.61 -26.07 1.78
N GLU A 383 -0.15 -24.88 1.39
CA GLU A 383 1.28 -24.58 1.29
C GLU A 383 1.96 -24.61 2.66
N LYS A 384 1.28 -24.16 3.72
CA LYS A 384 1.76 -24.25 5.11
C LYS A 384 1.93 -25.69 5.63
N GLU A 385 1.15 -26.63 5.13
CA GLU A 385 1.31 -28.05 5.46
C GLU A 385 2.53 -28.70 4.79
N ARG A 386 3.05 -28.05 3.72
CA ARG A 386 4.17 -28.54 2.93
C ARG A 386 5.45 -27.71 3.12
N LYS A 387 5.60 -27.08 4.30
CA LYS A 387 6.79 -26.29 4.63
C LYS A 387 8.07 -27.07 4.36
N TRP A 388 9.03 -26.41 3.73
CA TRP A 388 10.36 -26.94 3.42
C TRP A 388 10.38 -28.13 2.45
N TYR A 389 9.23 -28.58 1.91
CA TYR A 389 9.16 -29.73 1.00
C TYR A 389 10.05 -29.56 -0.23
N ARG A 390 10.08 -28.35 -0.81
CA ARG A 390 10.90 -28.06 -2.00
C ARG A 390 12.37 -28.07 -1.66
N GLU A 391 12.76 -27.38 -0.62
CA GLU A 391 14.15 -27.25 -0.16
C GLU A 391 14.72 -28.63 0.23
N ILE A 392 13.93 -29.46 0.91
CA ILE A 392 14.31 -30.83 1.26
C ILE A 392 14.46 -31.69 0.00
N LYS A 393 13.56 -31.56 -0.96
CA LYS A 393 13.60 -32.33 -2.20
C LYS A 393 14.77 -31.94 -3.10
N GLU A 394 15.09 -30.65 -3.15
CA GLU A 394 16.19 -30.12 -3.99
C GLU A 394 17.57 -30.45 -3.41
N ASP A 395 17.74 -30.35 -2.11
CA ASP A 395 19.04 -30.59 -1.46
C ASP A 395 18.86 -31.16 -0.03
N TYR A 396 18.50 -32.43 0.04
CA TYR A 396 18.30 -33.16 1.30
C TYR A 396 19.55 -33.13 2.18
N ALA A 397 20.72 -33.34 1.56
CA ALA A 397 21.98 -33.45 2.29
C ALA A 397 22.36 -32.13 3.00
N THR A 398 22.27 -31.00 2.30
CA THR A 398 22.53 -29.69 2.87
C THR A 398 21.46 -29.29 3.89
N PHE A 399 20.19 -29.63 3.64
CA PHE A 399 19.10 -29.30 4.55
C PHE A 399 19.27 -29.99 5.93
N PHE A 400 19.70 -31.23 5.95
CA PHE A 400 19.91 -32.02 7.17
C PHE A 400 21.40 -32.08 7.60
N ALA A 401 22.29 -31.31 7.00
CA ALA A 401 23.68 -31.30 7.38
C ALA A 401 23.85 -30.93 8.88
N PRO A 402 24.71 -31.66 9.61
CA PRO A 402 24.99 -31.33 10.99
C PRO A 402 25.52 -29.89 11.13
N ARG A 403 25.00 -29.17 12.10
CA ARG A 403 25.50 -27.83 12.45
C ARG A 403 26.42 -27.92 13.66
N PRO A 404 27.55 -27.19 13.67
CA PRO A 404 28.42 -27.17 14.84
C PRO A 404 27.64 -26.77 16.09
N ALA A 405 27.78 -27.51 17.19
CA ALA A 405 27.11 -27.17 18.45
C ALA A 405 27.88 -26.07 19.23
N GLU A 406 29.07 -25.70 18.78
CA GLU A 406 29.88 -24.66 19.40
C GLU A 406 29.21 -23.28 19.26
N ASN A 407 29.35 -22.45 20.28
CA ASN A 407 28.83 -21.07 20.33
C ASN A 407 27.33 -21.00 20.09
N THR A 408 26.53 -21.80 20.80
CA THR A 408 25.07 -21.73 20.73
C THR A 408 24.54 -20.52 21.47
N CYS A 409 23.76 -19.69 20.80
CA CYS A 409 23.08 -18.53 21.41
C CYS A 409 22.09 -18.98 22.49
N PRO A 410 22.23 -18.50 23.75
CA PRO A 410 21.32 -18.92 24.83
C PRO A 410 19.88 -18.42 24.68
N ILE A 411 19.61 -17.47 23.78
CA ILE A 411 18.26 -16.94 23.52
C ILE A 411 17.57 -17.71 22.39
N CYS A 412 18.15 -17.72 21.18
CA CYS A 412 17.51 -18.30 20.01
C CYS A 412 17.98 -19.73 19.67
N HIS A 413 18.90 -20.26 20.44
CA HIS A 413 19.47 -21.61 20.31
C HIS A 413 20.11 -21.91 18.95
N GLN A 414 20.47 -20.87 18.18
CA GLN A 414 21.22 -21.03 16.94
C GLN A 414 22.71 -21.23 17.27
N ALA A 415 23.28 -22.25 16.65
CA ALA A 415 24.70 -22.62 16.81
C ALA A 415 25.59 -22.01 15.70
N GLY A 416 26.90 -22.00 15.92
CA GLY A 416 27.92 -21.64 14.92
C GLY A 416 28.04 -20.16 14.60
N LYS A 417 27.54 -19.27 15.47
CA LYS A 417 27.69 -17.82 15.33
C LYS A 417 28.64 -17.29 16.40
N GLU A 418 29.48 -16.34 16.02
CA GLU A 418 30.26 -15.59 17.02
C GLU A 418 29.29 -14.89 17.99
N LEU A 419 29.53 -15.01 19.29
CA LEU A 419 28.69 -14.40 20.31
C LEU A 419 29.24 -13.02 20.67
N VAL A 420 28.32 -12.06 20.87
CA VAL A 420 28.61 -10.67 21.22
C VAL A 420 27.92 -10.30 22.54
N PRO A 421 28.42 -9.29 23.27
CA PRO A 421 27.78 -8.81 24.50
C PRO A 421 26.31 -8.41 24.27
N TYR A 422 25.45 -8.79 25.22
CA TYR A 422 24.03 -8.46 25.18
C TYR A 422 23.84 -6.99 25.63
N PRO A 423 23.11 -6.15 24.86
CA PRO A 423 23.07 -4.71 25.10
C PRO A 423 22.51 -4.25 26.45
N VAL A 424 21.89 -5.13 27.21
CA VAL A 424 21.30 -4.84 28.54
C VAL A 424 22.05 -5.58 29.67
N GLU A 425 23.00 -6.44 29.33
CA GLU A 425 23.83 -7.21 30.29
C GLU A 425 25.12 -7.67 29.58
N GLU A 426 26.19 -6.90 29.71
CA GLU A 426 27.43 -7.09 28.93
C GLU A 426 28.11 -8.44 29.14
N GLU A 427 27.99 -9.03 30.33
CA GLU A 427 28.55 -10.34 30.65
C GLU A 427 27.77 -11.49 29.98
N PHE A 428 26.53 -11.25 29.53
CA PHE A 428 25.69 -12.24 28.86
C PHE A 428 25.93 -12.19 27.35
N LEU A 429 26.49 -13.27 26.79
CA LEU A 429 26.84 -13.34 25.37
C LEU A 429 25.72 -13.95 24.55
N VAL A 430 25.38 -13.31 23.44
CA VAL A 430 24.30 -13.72 22.53
C VAL A 430 24.72 -13.60 21.06
N CYS A 431 23.99 -14.21 20.13
CA CYS A 431 24.29 -14.01 18.73
C CYS A 431 24.01 -12.54 18.29
N PRO A 432 24.68 -12.03 17.24
CA PRO A 432 24.53 -10.66 16.77
C PRO A 432 23.07 -10.28 16.47
N PHE A 433 22.27 -11.22 15.93
CA PHE A 433 20.86 -10.97 15.65
C PHE A 433 20.06 -10.69 16.93
N CYS A 434 20.22 -11.49 18.00
CA CYS A 434 19.52 -11.24 19.26
C CYS A 434 19.94 -9.90 19.89
N ALA A 435 21.23 -9.54 19.80
CA ALA A 435 21.72 -8.23 20.23
C ALA A 435 21.10 -7.08 19.40
N GLN A 436 20.99 -7.24 18.08
CA GLN A 436 20.37 -6.26 17.21
C GLN A 436 18.88 -6.06 17.51
N MET A 437 18.13 -7.12 17.85
CA MET A 437 16.70 -7.01 18.19
C MET A 437 16.46 -6.15 19.44
N VAL A 438 17.31 -6.29 20.45
CA VAL A 438 17.25 -5.41 21.63
C VAL A 438 17.59 -3.96 21.27
N ARG A 439 18.66 -3.75 20.50
CA ARG A 439 19.03 -2.39 20.04
C ARG A 439 17.92 -1.75 19.21
N LEU A 440 17.31 -2.52 18.29
CA LEU A 440 16.15 -2.05 17.52
C LEU A 440 15.02 -1.60 18.44
N GLY A 441 14.62 -2.43 19.40
CA GLY A 441 13.58 -2.08 20.37
C GLY A 441 13.94 -0.92 21.29
N GLN A 442 15.24 -0.57 21.44
CA GLN A 442 15.68 0.61 22.18
C GLN A 442 15.55 1.89 21.35
N VAL A 443 15.88 1.85 20.04
CA VAL A 443 15.88 3.06 19.19
C VAL A 443 14.50 3.41 18.65
N LEU A 444 13.64 2.41 18.40
CA LEU A 444 12.33 2.58 17.78
C LEU A 444 11.44 3.68 18.41
N PRO A 445 11.34 3.84 19.75
CA PRO A 445 10.49 4.88 20.33
C PRO A 445 10.87 6.31 19.98
N GLU A 446 12.08 6.52 19.48
CA GLU A 446 12.63 7.84 19.16
C GLU A 446 12.80 8.04 17.65
N VAL A 447 12.65 6.97 16.84
CA VAL A 447 12.77 7.02 15.38
C VAL A 447 11.44 7.41 14.75
N LYS A 448 11.39 8.54 14.08
CA LYS A 448 10.22 8.99 13.30
C LYS A 448 10.33 8.67 11.82
N VAL A 449 11.53 8.54 11.33
CA VAL A 449 11.85 8.19 9.94
C VAL A 449 13.02 7.23 9.93
N PHE A 450 12.95 6.18 9.13
CA PHE A 450 14.10 5.36 8.80
C PHE A 450 14.31 5.30 7.28
N TYR A 451 15.52 5.02 6.85
CA TYR A 451 15.92 5.16 5.46
C TYR A 451 16.30 3.81 4.87
N ARG A 452 15.87 3.59 3.63
CA ARG A 452 16.39 2.52 2.78
C ARG A 452 17.64 3.04 2.07
N LEU A 453 18.76 2.37 2.28
CA LEU A 453 20.02 2.75 1.65
C LEU A 453 20.11 2.22 0.22
N PRO A 454 20.83 2.91 -0.68
CA PRO A 454 21.14 2.38 -2.00
C PRO A 454 21.91 1.05 -1.92
N ALA A 455 21.75 0.18 -2.91
CA ALA A 455 22.46 -1.10 -2.94
C ALA A 455 23.98 -0.89 -2.95
N GLY A 456 24.67 -1.58 -2.04
CA GLY A 456 26.13 -1.49 -1.89
C GLY A 456 26.63 -0.25 -1.13
N GLU A 457 25.75 0.67 -0.74
CA GLU A 457 26.13 1.83 0.06
C GLU A 457 26.51 1.42 1.47
N LYS A 458 27.70 1.84 1.90
CA LYS A 458 28.20 1.64 3.28
C LYS A 458 28.13 2.98 4.01
N VAL A 459 27.20 3.08 4.92
CA VAL A 459 27.10 4.22 5.83
C VAL A 459 27.92 3.89 7.09
N ALA A 460 28.77 4.82 7.53
CA ALA A 460 29.38 4.73 8.84
C ALA A 460 28.33 5.17 9.88
N PRO A 461 27.68 4.24 10.60
CA PRO A 461 26.63 4.61 11.55
C PRO A 461 27.25 5.37 12.74
N ARG A 462 26.54 6.39 13.23
CA ARG A 462 26.86 7.02 14.51
C ARG A 462 26.61 6.03 15.64
N ALA A 463 27.12 6.28 16.82
CA ALA A 463 26.89 5.40 17.97
C ALA A 463 25.41 5.21 18.34
N SER A 464 24.58 6.21 18.01
CA SER A 464 23.12 6.20 18.21
C SER A 464 22.32 5.52 17.10
N ASP A 465 22.94 5.27 15.94
CA ASP A 465 22.29 4.73 14.76
C ASP A 465 22.29 3.20 14.75
N LEU A 466 21.34 2.60 14.05
CA LEU A 466 21.28 1.17 13.82
C LEU A 466 21.11 0.90 12.33
N VAL A 467 21.98 0.09 11.76
CA VAL A 467 21.83 -0.44 10.40
C VAL A 467 21.41 -1.90 10.49
N LEU A 468 20.31 -2.23 9.81
CA LEU A 468 19.83 -3.60 9.67
C LEU A 468 19.82 -3.99 8.20
N GLU A 469 20.23 -5.22 7.92
CA GLU A 469 20.09 -5.82 6.60
C GLU A 469 19.00 -6.91 6.61
N VAL A 470 18.02 -6.80 5.71
CA VAL A 470 16.94 -7.77 5.54
C VAL A 470 16.77 -8.06 4.05
N LEU A 471 16.94 -9.30 3.66
CA LEU A 471 16.86 -9.75 2.25
C LEU A 471 17.76 -8.94 1.29
N GLY A 472 18.97 -8.57 1.75
CA GLY A 472 19.89 -7.76 0.95
C GLY A 472 19.51 -6.27 0.83
N ILE A 473 18.53 -5.82 1.59
CA ILE A 473 18.15 -4.41 1.70
C ILE A 473 18.68 -3.87 3.03
N SER A 474 19.46 -2.79 2.97
CA SER A 474 19.99 -2.13 4.15
C SER A 474 19.07 -0.98 4.58
N TYR A 475 18.74 -0.96 5.88
CA TYR A 475 17.91 0.06 6.52
C TYR A 475 18.67 0.77 7.61
N LEU A 476 18.67 2.11 7.57
CA LEU A 476 19.27 2.98 8.57
C LEU A 476 18.18 3.54 9.50
N PHE A 477 18.27 3.24 10.78
CA PHE A 477 17.45 3.81 11.84
C PHE A 477 18.28 4.88 12.55
N THR A 478 17.83 6.12 12.51
CA THR A 478 18.49 7.26 13.13
C THR A 478 17.48 8.13 13.88
N ARG A 479 17.95 8.79 14.95
CA ARG A 479 17.15 9.77 15.72
C ARG A 479 17.26 11.18 15.17
N GLU A 480 18.23 11.40 14.31
CA GLU A 480 18.55 12.70 13.75
C GLU A 480 18.21 12.76 12.25
N ASP A 481 18.15 13.97 11.72
CA ASP A 481 17.99 14.17 10.29
C ASP A 481 19.17 13.53 9.52
N TYR A 482 18.83 12.76 8.51
CA TYR A 482 19.78 12.12 7.61
C TYR A 482 19.75 12.80 6.25
N SER A 483 20.89 13.32 5.82
CA SER A 483 21.07 13.99 4.53
C SER A 483 21.92 13.20 3.53
N GLY A 484 22.30 11.97 3.90
CA GLY A 484 23.10 11.09 3.04
C GLY A 484 22.26 10.42 1.94
N PRO A 485 22.89 9.54 1.13
CA PRO A 485 22.23 8.81 0.06
C PRO A 485 21.10 7.93 0.58
N ALA A 486 19.90 8.07 0.02
CA ALA A 486 18.76 7.22 0.34
C ALA A 486 18.04 6.77 -0.94
N ALA A 487 17.72 5.49 -1.04
CA ALA A 487 16.86 4.94 -2.10
C ALA A 487 15.37 5.10 -1.78
N GLY A 488 15.05 5.53 -0.57
CA GLY A 488 13.70 5.80 -0.08
C GLY A 488 13.69 5.98 1.44
N TYR A 489 12.56 6.42 1.98
CA TYR A 489 12.40 6.56 3.42
C TYR A 489 10.99 6.16 3.87
N TYR A 490 10.90 5.74 5.12
CA TYR A 490 9.68 5.27 5.75
C TYR A 490 9.32 6.19 6.91
N LEU A 491 8.08 6.67 6.89
CA LEU A 491 7.48 7.42 7.98
C LEU A 491 6.97 6.43 9.03
N VAL A 492 7.41 6.58 10.28
CA VAL A 492 7.00 5.75 11.41
C VAL A 492 5.93 6.51 12.19
N GLU A 493 4.79 5.88 12.47
CA GLU A 493 3.67 6.49 13.21
C GLU A 493 3.07 7.77 12.57
N ASN A 494 3.05 7.81 11.24
CA ASN A 494 2.46 8.92 10.49
C ASN A 494 3.02 10.34 10.79
N PRO A 495 4.33 10.57 10.86
CA PRO A 495 4.86 11.92 11.01
C PRO A 495 4.77 12.67 9.67
N TRP A 496 3.56 12.91 9.19
CA TRP A 496 3.28 13.49 7.87
C TRP A 496 3.94 14.86 7.64
N SER A 497 4.30 15.56 8.71
CA SER A 497 5.08 16.81 8.62
C SER A 497 6.51 16.58 8.09
N LEU A 498 7.00 15.34 8.12
CA LEU A 498 8.31 14.96 7.60
C LEU A 498 8.25 14.44 6.16
N LEU A 499 7.04 14.29 5.59
CA LEU A 499 6.88 13.94 4.18
C LEU A 499 7.38 15.07 3.31
N ARG A 500 8.35 14.78 2.45
CA ARG A 500 8.91 15.72 1.47
C ARG A 500 8.49 15.27 0.07
N PRO A 501 7.69 16.05 -0.65
CA PRO A 501 7.39 15.78 -2.06
C PRO A 501 8.70 15.87 -2.87
N ALA A 502 9.23 14.73 -3.25
CA ALA A 502 10.51 14.65 -3.93
C ALA A 502 10.57 13.43 -4.86
N ALA A 503 11.62 13.37 -5.66
CA ALA A 503 11.94 12.21 -6.51
C ALA A 503 12.30 10.93 -5.71
N VAL A 504 12.57 11.07 -4.41
CA VAL A 504 12.88 9.92 -3.53
C VAL A 504 11.58 9.30 -3.03
N PRO A 505 11.37 7.98 -3.21
CA PRO A 505 10.19 7.28 -2.72
C PRO A 505 9.99 7.44 -1.21
N ALA A 506 8.75 7.68 -0.80
CA ALA A 506 8.35 7.74 0.60
C ALA A 506 7.21 6.75 0.86
N TRP A 507 7.26 6.09 2.03
CA TRP A 507 6.24 5.15 2.45
C TRP A 507 5.82 5.40 3.89
N ASN A 508 4.58 5.07 4.20
CA ASN A 508 4.13 5.00 5.59
C ASN A 508 4.37 3.57 6.11
N PHE A 509 5.02 3.45 7.26
CA PHE A 509 5.29 2.17 7.89
C PHE A 509 4.34 2.02 9.10
N PRO A 510 3.39 1.06 9.05
CA PRO A 510 2.48 0.86 10.15
C PRO A 510 3.25 0.31 11.35
N THR A 511 3.13 1.00 12.47
CA THR A 511 3.66 0.56 13.76
C THR A 511 2.57 0.69 14.80
N GLY A 512 2.67 -0.08 15.88
CA GLY A 512 1.83 0.12 17.05
C GLY A 512 2.20 1.42 17.78
N SER A 513 1.25 1.98 18.51
CA SER A 513 1.53 3.13 19.36
C SER A 513 2.48 2.74 20.48
N TYR A 514 3.52 3.55 20.69
CA TYR A 514 4.47 3.37 21.78
C TYR A 514 4.12 4.31 22.92
N PHE A 515 3.82 3.76 24.08
CA PHE A 515 3.64 4.55 25.30
C PHE A 515 4.97 4.61 26.06
N THR A 516 5.34 5.80 26.52
CA THR A 516 6.42 5.95 27.46
C THR A 516 5.99 5.43 28.85
N CYS A 517 6.93 5.00 29.69
CA CYS A 517 6.57 4.61 31.06
C CYS A 517 5.83 5.71 31.81
N LYS A 518 6.16 6.98 31.54
CA LYS A 518 5.49 8.14 32.14
C LYS A 518 4.04 8.27 31.67
N GLU A 519 3.79 8.10 30.36
CA GLU A 519 2.43 8.12 29.79
C GLU A 519 1.57 6.97 30.34
N LEU A 520 2.18 5.78 30.50
CA LEU A 520 1.50 4.63 31.10
C LEU A 520 1.13 4.90 32.56
N ASP A 521 2.06 5.46 33.36
CA ASP A 521 1.82 5.86 34.74
C ASP A 521 0.75 6.93 34.84
N ASP A 522 0.70 7.89 33.92
CA ASP A 522 -0.31 8.94 33.87
C ASP A 522 -1.70 8.38 33.51
N LEU A 523 -1.77 7.38 32.62
CA LEU A 523 -3.00 6.67 32.28
C LEU A 523 -3.52 5.85 33.46
N VAL A 524 -2.64 5.16 34.17
CA VAL A 524 -2.99 4.40 35.38
C VAL A 524 -3.51 5.33 36.47
N LYS A 525 -2.87 6.49 36.72
CA LYS A 525 -3.33 7.52 37.66
C LYS A 525 -4.69 8.09 37.28
N LYS A 526 -5.07 8.13 36.01
CA LYS A 526 -6.39 8.55 35.53
C LYS A 526 -7.46 7.47 35.62
N GLY A 527 -7.18 6.33 36.28
CA GLY A 527 -8.15 5.26 36.50
C GLY A 527 -8.40 4.37 35.27
N MET A 528 -7.57 4.49 34.24
CA MET A 528 -7.58 3.53 33.15
C MET A 528 -6.74 2.31 33.57
N GLY A 529 -7.41 1.30 34.13
CA GLY A 529 -6.76 0.04 34.51
C GLY A 529 -6.07 -0.62 33.29
N ALA A 530 -5.00 -1.38 33.56
CA ALA A 530 -4.21 -2.10 32.54
C ALA A 530 -5.06 -3.00 31.61
N GLU A 531 -6.22 -3.43 32.04
CA GLU A 531 -7.21 -4.21 31.27
C GLU A 531 -7.85 -3.45 30.11
N ARG A 532 -7.75 -2.11 30.08
CA ARG A 532 -8.28 -1.24 29.01
C ARG A 532 -7.22 -0.70 28.07
N ILE A 533 -5.97 -0.92 28.37
CA ILE A 533 -4.86 -0.62 27.47
C ILE A 533 -4.68 -1.88 26.62
N GLY A 534 -5.39 -1.91 25.48
CA GLY A 534 -5.23 -3.00 24.52
C GLY A 534 -3.75 -3.10 24.13
N VAL A 535 -3.11 -4.18 24.51
CA VAL A 535 -1.76 -4.59 24.10
C VAL A 535 -1.81 -5.17 22.69
#